data_3ec87afcca2cdb7bdc6c8046c0d3b779
#
_entry.id   3ec87afcca2cdb7bdc6c8046c0d3b779
#
_cell.length_a   1.000
_cell.length_b   1.000
_cell.length_c   1.000
_cell.angle_alpha   90.00
_cell.angle_beta   90.00
_cell.angle_gamma   90.00
#
_symmetry.space_group_name_H-M   'P 1'
#
loop_
_entity.id
_entity.type
_entity.pdbx_description
1 polymer ?
#
loop_
_entity_poly.entity_id
_entity_poly.type
_entity_poly.pdbx_seq_one_letter_code
_entity_poly.pdbx_strand_id
1 'polypeptide(L)'
;MKSSILKHFKKAFQKLQSENIVPSETRRTFVKQVSMASIGTLLATEIWSCKTKKDIRIAIIGGGIAGLTAAHYLNKQGFKPIIYEAAKRTGGRIMSATGLLAEGITTELGGEFIDSSHKDMLDLCKELDLKFWDMQATDELKKNLVIDDFYFDNRRITEKTLVENLKPFFKVIQKDAALVNTGNFKNPALVALDKLSLEEYLQKIGITGWLYDLLRISYAAEMGLDADVQNCLAFLSLLDTNSDNGFDIYGESDERYKIIGGNQRVVDELAKGLSGQIETGYQLESYKEKGFEYALNFSNGKEIMAEYVIMTLPFSVLREVKTNVDMSPRKMKCIKELAYGTNSKMFLGMKNRIWREQGFSGYVLSNLVHNGWDSSQMQHDNLGAGGYSLFLGGKMGKDLSESQIEGYLNKLNLIYPSIKKQFNGKKGVFNWGNSPYAKGSYACMTAGQMTSFGGEQAKPVGNILFAGEHCSKTFYGYMNGGAETGRMAAEELIRRVVG
;
A
#
# COMPACT_ATOMS: atom_id res chain seq x y z
N MET A 1 -5.64 -3.61 5.56
CA MET A 1 -5.39 -4.72 6.48
C MET A 1 -4.56 -4.29 7.68
N LYS A 2 -4.78 -3.08 8.16
CA LYS A 2 -4.08 -2.46 9.29
C LYS A 2 -4.98 -2.19 10.48
N SER A 3 -6.30 -2.42 10.37
CA SER A 3 -7.22 -1.74 11.27
C SER A 3 -7.52 -2.43 12.57
N SER A 4 -7.43 -3.73 12.62
CA SER A 4 -8.00 -4.41 13.76
C SER A 4 -7.00 -4.67 14.88
N ILE A 5 -5.81 -5.06 14.55
CA ILE A 5 -4.68 -5.06 15.51
C ILE A 5 -4.50 -3.65 16.09
N LEU A 6 -4.65 -2.66 15.27
CA LEU A 6 -4.61 -1.23 15.54
C LEU A 6 -5.54 -0.71 16.61
N LYS A 7 -6.84 -0.98 16.48
CA LYS A 7 -7.83 -0.48 17.44
C LYS A 7 -7.59 -1.07 18.83
N HIS A 8 -7.12 -2.32 18.89
CA HIS A 8 -6.86 -2.99 20.15
C HIS A 8 -5.54 -2.56 20.77
N PHE A 9 -4.50 -2.38 19.99
CA PHE A 9 -3.26 -1.76 20.47
C PHE A 9 -3.52 -0.30 20.88
N LYS A 10 -4.26 0.48 20.10
CA LYS A 10 -4.65 1.86 20.45
C LYS A 10 -5.42 1.92 21.76
N LYS A 11 -6.42 1.07 21.92
CA LYS A 11 -7.26 1.00 23.14
C LYS A 11 -6.48 0.48 24.35
N ALA A 12 -5.58 -0.47 24.10
CA ALA A 12 -4.71 -1.05 25.12
C ALA A 12 -3.66 -0.05 25.63
N PHE A 13 -3.06 0.72 24.74
CA PHE A 13 -2.08 1.75 25.09
C PHE A 13 -2.75 3.03 25.60
N GLN A 14 -3.95 3.40 25.16
CA GLN A 14 -4.75 4.48 25.75
C GLN A 14 -5.00 4.22 27.24
N LYS A 15 -5.27 2.96 27.60
CA LYS A 15 -5.48 2.56 29.00
C LYS A 15 -4.20 2.62 29.85
N LEU A 16 -3.02 2.41 29.22
CA LEU A 16 -1.71 2.52 29.89
C LEU A 16 -1.25 3.96 30.10
N GLN A 17 -1.67 4.90 29.22
CA GLN A 17 -1.32 6.32 29.34
C GLN A 17 -2.14 7.05 30.39
N SER A 18 -3.38 6.65 30.65
CA SER A 18 -4.17 7.23 31.74
C SER A 18 -3.53 6.99 33.13
N GLU A 19 -2.55 6.11 33.20
CA GLU A 19 -1.81 5.81 34.44
C GLU A 19 -0.49 6.58 34.61
N ASN A 20 0.03 7.30 33.54
CA ASN A 20 1.35 8.03 33.63
C ASN A 20 1.38 9.27 32.69
N ILE A 21 1.07 10.45 33.18
CA ILE A 21 1.08 11.71 32.42
C ILE A 21 2.43 12.43 32.55
N VAL A 22 3.06 12.76 31.40
CA VAL A 22 4.08 13.82 31.27
C VAL A 22 3.86 14.55 29.92
N PRO A 23 3.79 15.90 29.88
CA PRO A 23 3.44 16.65 28.68
C PRO A 23 4.64 16.91 27.73
N SER A 24 4.43 16.99 26.43
CA SER A 24 5.39 17.58 25.47
C SER A 24 4.72 18.32 24.32
N GLU A 25 5.31 19.46 23.98
CA GLU A 25 4.88 20.41 22.95
C GLU A 25 5.42 20.10 21.53
N THR A 26 4.61 20.46 20.51
CA THR A 26 4.92 21.02 19.18
C THR A 26 5.07 20.14 17.95
N ARG A 27 3.95 20.06 17.19
CA ARG A 27 3.92 19.66 15.75
C ARG A 27 3.82 20.85 14.78
N ARG A 28 3.62 22.08 15.25
CA ARG A 28 3.34 23.25 14.35
C ARG A 28 4.56 23.93 13.72
N THR A 29 5.78 23.59 14.14
CA THR A 29 6.98 24.36 13.74
C THR A 29 7.73 23.76 12.54
N PHE A 30 7.56 22.48 12.23
CA PHE A 30 8.31 21.82 11.16
C PHE A 30 7.82 22.14 9.73
N VAL A 31 6.53 22.46 9.55
CA VAL A 31 5.95 22.77 8.22
C VAL A 31 6.36 24.16 7.70
N LYS A 32 6.82 25.07 8.57
CA LYS A 32 7.16 26.45 8.20
C LYS A 32 8.62 26.71 7.80
N GLN A 33 9.54 25.77 7.98
CA GLN A 33 10.97 26.02 7.75
C GLN A 33 11.55 25.50 6.42
N VAL A 34 10.76 24.86 5.55
CA VAL A 34 11.24 24.37 4.24
C VAL A 34 10.91 25.32 3.08
N SER A 35 10.23 26.43 3.34
CA SER A 35 9.67 27.31 2.28
C SER A 35 10.52 28.53 1.89
N MET A 36 11.75 28.68 2.35
CA MET A 36 12.57 29.84 1.93
C MET A 36 14.04 29.47 1.72
N ALA A 37 14.40 29.12 0.52
CA ALA A 37 15.72 29.39 -0.08
C ALA A 37 15.72 29.07 -1.58
N SER A 38 15.88 30.11 -2.31
CA SER A 38 16.55 30.29 -3.61
C SER A 38 15.67 30.92 -4.72
N ILE A 39 15.69 32.24 -4.69
CA ILE A 39 15.48 33.09 -5.89
C ILE A 39 16.89 33.40 -6.42
N GLY A 40 17.19 32.92 -7.58
CA GLY A 40 18.38 33.24 -8.36
C GLY A 40 18.00 33.37 -9.83
N THR A 41 17.82 34.63 -10.25
CA THR A 41 17.49 35.07 -11.61
C THR A 41 18.63 34.78 -12.57
N LEU A 42 18.35 34.10 -13.69
CA LEU A 42 19.13 34.20 -14.93
C LEU A 42 18.17 34.29 -16.10
N LEU A 43 18.12 35.48 -16.69
CA LEU A 43 17.45 35.78 -17.95
C LEU A 43 18.20 35.11 -19.10
N ALA A 44 17.58 34.12 -19.72
CA ALA A 44 17.88 33.71 -21.07
C ALA A 44 16.58 33.81 -21.88
N THR A 45 16.49 34.89 -22.66
CA THR A 45 15.42 35.09 -23.63
C THR A 45 15.67 34.14 -24.83
N GLU A 46 15.12 32.94 -24.78
CA GLU A 46 14.93 32.13 -25.98
C GLU A 46 13.50 32.29 -26.48
N ILE A 47 13.39 32.47 -27.80
CA ILE A 47 12.12 32.59 -28.53
C ILE A 47 11.32 31.29 -28.35
N TRP A 48 10.47 31.24 -27.36
CA TRP A 48 9.51 30.16 -27.20
C TRP A 48 8.38 30.37 -28.23
N SER A 49 8.39 29.55 -29.27
CA SER A 49 7.17 29.29 -30.03
C SER A 49 6.06 28.94 -29.05
N CYS A 50 4.97 29.69 -29.06
CA CYS A 50 3.85 29.55 -28.13
C CYS A 50 3.12 28.24 -28.42
N LYS A 51 3.67 27.09 -27.95
CA LYS A 51 2.97 25.81 -28.01
C LYS A 51 1.75 25.89 -27.11
N THR A 52 0.60 25.43 -27.60
CA THR A 52 -0.59 25.29 -26.74
C THR A 52 -0.36 24.10 -25.78
N LYS A 53 -1.05 24.10 -24.65
CA LYS A 53 -0.98 22.97 -23.69
C LYS A 53 -1.27 21.61 -24.34
N LYS A 54 -2.05 21.59 -25.42
CA LYS A 54 -2.39 20.37 -26.18
C LYS A 54 -1.25 19.86 -27.06
N ASP A 55 -0.33 20.74 -27.46
CA ASP A 55 0.79 20.41 -28.35
C ASP A 55 1.97 19.81 -27.58
N ILE A 56 1.96 19.88 -26.26
CA ILE A 56 3.02 19.30 -25.40
C ILE A 56 2.82 17.78 -25.34
N ARG A 57 3.84 17.04 -25.78
CA ARG A 57 3.81 15.58 -25.79
C ARG A 57 4.15 15.04 -24.42
N ILE A 58 3.14 14.51 -23.74
CA ILE A 58 3.25 13.92 -22.41
C ILE A 58 2.94 12.43 -22.51
N ALA A 59 3.91 11.59 -22.18
CA ALA A 59 3.75 10.15 -22.09
C ALA A 59 3.63 9.74 -20.60
N ILE A 60 2.59 9.00 -20.26
CA ILE A 60 2.43 8.38 -18.93
C ILE A 60 2.64 6.88 -19.10
N ILE A 61 3.60 6.32 -18.40
CA ILE A 61 3.97 4.91 -18.51
C ILE A 61 3.35 4.13 -17.33
N GLY A 62 2.30 3.37 -17.65
CA GLY A 62 1.51 2.58 -16.72
C GLY A 62 0.11 3.16 -16.50
N GLY A 63 -0.92 2.33 -16.73
CA GLY A 63 -2.35 2.64 -16.56
C GLY A 63 -2.91 2.20 -15.18
N GLY A 64 -2.07 2.18 -14.14
CA GLY A 64 -2.52 2.03 -12.75
C GLY A 64 -3.14 3.30 -12.20
N ILE A 65 -3.60 3.27 -10.92
CA ILE A 65 -4.24 4.42 -10.28
C ILE A 65 -3.37 5.69 -10.36
N ALA A 66 -2.04 5.58 -10.24
CA ALA A 66 -1.14 6.74 -10.33
C ALA A 66 -1.16 7.39 -11.71
N GLY A 67 -1.05 6.59 -12.78
CA GLY A 67 -1.06 7.11 -14.15
C GLY A 67 -2.43 7.66 -14.56
N LEU A 68 -3.50 6.97 -14.20
CA LEU A 68 -4.88 7.42 -14.46
C LEU A 68 -5.18 8.73 -13.73
N THR A 69 -4.78 8.84 -12.46
CA THR A 69 -4.94 10.08 -11.68
C THR A 69 -4.12 11.22 -12.28
N ALA A 70 -2.86 10.96 -12.66
CA ALA A 70 -2.02 11.99 -13.31
C ALA A 70 -2.66 12.49 -14.61
N ALA A 71 -3.14 11.60 -15.47
CA ALA A 71 -3.82 11.97 -16.71
C ALA A 71 -5.12 12.76 -16.46
N HIS A 72 -5.90 12.32 -15.46
CA HIS A 72 -7.14 13.00 -15.08
C HIS A 72 -6.87 14.45 -14.65
N TYR A 73 -5.91 14.70 -13.77
CA TYR A 73 -5.56 16.06 -13.32
C TYR A 73 -4.97 16.92 -14.45
N LEU A 74 -4.15 16.34 -15.32
CA LEU A 74 -3.63 17.03 -16.51
C LEU A 74 -4.74 17.42 -17.48
N ASN A 75 -5.71 16.52 -17.73
CA ASN A 75 -6.88 16.82 -18.57
C ASN A 75 -7.71 18.00 -18.04
N LYS A 76 -7.91 18.08 -16.73
CA LYS A 76 -8.62 19.19 -16.07
C LYS A 76 -7.94 20.53 -16.32
N GLN A 77 -6.65 20.54 -16.63
CA GLN A 77 -5.86 21.73 -16.96
C GLN A 77 -5.65 21.96 -18.46
N GLY A 78 -6.31 21.14 -19.31
CA GLY A 78 -6.30 21.30 -20.76
C GLY A 78 -5.15 20.60 -21.48
N PHE A 79 -4.32 19.82 -20.79
CA PHE A 79 -3.31 18.96 -21.40
C PHE A 79 -3.95 17.69 -21.98
N LYS A 80 -3.25 17.00 -22.88
CA LYS A 80 -3.71 15.75 -23.49
C LYS A 80 -2.62 14.67 -23.42
N PRO A 81 -2.33 14.15 -22.21
CA PRO A 81 -1.36 13.07 -22.09
C PRO A 81 -1.86 11.77 -22.73
N ILE A 82 -0.93 10.91 -23.15
CA ILE A 82 -1.25 9.54 -23.55
C ILE A 82 -0.67 8.58 -22.53
N ILE A 83 -1.52 7.66 -22.05
CA ILE A 83 -1.13 6.57 -21.16
C ILE A 83 -0.75 5.35 -22.00
N TYR A 84 0.42 4.79 -21.75
CA TYR A 84 0.92 3.55 -22.35
C TYR A 84 0.92 2.45 -21.29
N GLU A 85 -0.01 1.50 -21.40
CA GLU A 85 -0.22 0.39 -20.47
C GLU A 85 0.25 -0.93 -21.09
N ALA A 86 1.04 -1.70 -20.37
CA ALA A 86 1.55 -2.99 -20.84
C ALA A 86 0.49 -4.07 -20.93
N ALA A 87 -0.43 -4.11 -19.98
CA ALA A 87 -1.52 -5.07 -19.96
C ALA A 87 -2.65 -4.68 -20.95
N LYS A 88 -3.60 -5.60 -21.17
CA LYS A 88 -4.83 -5.33 -21.92
C LYS A 88 -5.91 -4.64 -21.08
N ARG A 89 -5.66 -4.40 -19.79
CA ARG A 89 -6.54 -3.73 -18.84
C ARG A 89 -5.81 -2.62 -18.12
N THR A 90 -6.53 -1.63 -17.64
CA THR A 90 -6.06 -0.62 -16.71
C THR A 90 -6.23 -1.07 -15.24
N GLY A 91 -5.75 -0.27 -14.29
CA GLY A 91 -5.95 -0.44 -12.87
C GLY A 91 -4.73 -0.99 -12.12
N GLY A 92 -3.75 -1.59 -12.82
CA GLY A 92 -2.54 -2.13 -12.17
C GLY A 92 -2.88 -3.10 -11.04
N ARG A 93 -2.48 -2.76 -9.81
CA ARG A 93 -2.70 -3.56 -8.59
C ARG A 93 -4.07 -3.35 -7.92
N ILE A 94 -4.98 -2.59 -8.52
CA ILE A 94 -6.40 -2.54 -8.18
C ILE A 94 -7.13 -3.49 -9.12
N MET A 95 -7.73 -4.53 -8.57
CA MET A 95 -8.43 -5.55 -9.33
C MET A 95 -9.48 -6.24 -8.45
N SER A 96 -10.73 -6.22 -8.89
CA SER A 96 -11.86 -6.86 -8.22
C SER A 96 -12.40 -8.01 -9.07
N ALA A 97 -13.01 -9.02 -8.43
CA ALA A 97 -13.69 -10.12 -9.08
C ALA A 97 -15.07 -10.33 -8.46
N THR A 98 -16.13 -10.27 -9.27
CA THR A 98 -17.50 -10.55 -8.83
C THR A 98 -17.90 -11.97 -9.20
N GLY A 99 -18.56 -12.68 -8.28
CA GLY A 99 -19.04 -14.05 -8.49
C GLY A 99 -17.98 -15.13 -8.33
N LEU A 100 -16.72 -14.76 -8.04
CA LEU A 100 -15.62 -15.72 -7.85
C LEU A 100 -15.92 -16.72 -6.73
N LEU A 101 -16.41 -16.25 -5.58
CA LEU A 101 -16.58 -17.07 -4.37
C LEU A 101 -18.04 -17.42 -4.10
N ALA A 102 -18.95 -16.53 -4.41
CA ALA A 102 -20.41 -16.74 -4.37
C ALA A 102 -21.07 -15.79 -5.35
N GLU A 103 -22.29 -16.09 -5.76
CA GLU A 103 -23.05 -15.25 -6.67
C GLU A 103 -23.24 -13.85 -6.07
N GLY A 104 -23.00 -12.81 -6.88
CA GLY A 104 -23.12 -11.41 -6.47
C GLY A 104 -22.06 -10.90 -5.49
N ILE A 105 -21.20 -11.76 -4.92
CA ILE A 105 -20.13 -11.34 -4.01
C ILE A 105 -18.94 -10.80 -4.81
N THR A 106 -18.51 -9.60 -4.46
CA THR A 106 -17.29 -8.97 -4.99
C THR A 106 -16.11 -9.18 -4.04
N THR A 107 -15.00 -9.65 -4.58
CA THR A 107 -13.76 -9.94 -3.85
C THR A 107 -12.62 -9.13 -4.45
N GLU A 108 -11.79 -8.53 -3.60
CA GLU A 108 -10.62 -7.74 -4.03
C GLU A 108 -9.40 -8.64 -4.18
N LEU A 109 -8.91 -8.80 -5.41
CA LEU A 109 -7.68 -9.52 -5.70
C LEU A 109 -6.44 -8.68 -5.39
N GLY A 110 -6.58 -7.35 -5.41
CA GLY A 110 -5.55 -6.36 -5.10
C GLY A 110 -5.84 -5.53 -3.85
N GLY A 111 -5.64 -4.20 -3.96
CA GLY A 111 -5.93 -3.23 -2.90
C GLY A 111 -7.38 -3.32 -2.45
N GLU A 112 -7.61 -3.44 -1.16
CA GLU A 112 -8.92 -3.77 -0.61
C GLU A 112 -9.56 -2.65 0.19
N PHE A 113 -8.84 -2.07 1.15
CA PHE A 113 -9.43 -1.10 2.07
C PHE A 113 -8.98 0.33 1.77
N ILE A 114 -9.86 1.29 2.05
CA ILE A 114 -9.62 2.72 1.97
C ILE A 114 -9.84 3.29 3.37
N ASP A 115 -8.81 3.93 3.93
CA ASP A 115 -8.89 4.56 5.24
C ASP A 115 -9.59 5.91 5.18
N SER A 116 -10.10 6.37 6.33
CA SER A 116 -10.67 7.73 6.47
C SER A 116 -9.65 8.83 6.18
N SER A 117 -8.35 8.55 6.33
CA SER A 117 -7.25 9.46 6.02
C SER A 117 -6.84 9.47 4.54
N HIS A 118 -7.38 8.56 3.72
CA HIS A 118 -7.02 8.38 2.30
C HIS A 118 -7.68 9.42 1.40
N LYS A 119 -7.31 10.69 1.61
CA LYS A 119 -7.98 11.83 1.00
C LYS A 119 -8.03 11.79 -0.52
N ASP A 120 -6.94 11.47 -1.20
CA ASP A 120 -6.90 11.45 -2.67
C ASP A 120 -7.83 10.38 -3.26
N MET A 121 -7.89 9.19 -2.65
CA MET A 121 -8.84 8.16 -3.06
C MET A 121 -10.29 8.54 -2.78
N LEU A 122 -10.58 9.12 -1.61
CA LEU A 122 -11.93 9.54 -1.23
C LEU A 122 -12.42 10.69 -2.11
N ASP A 123 -11.57 11.66 -2.45
CA ASP A 123 -11.89 12.78 -3.33
C ASP A 123 -12.17 12.28 -4.76
N LEU A 124 -11.35 11.35 -5.29
CA LEU A 124 -11.60 10.72 -6.60
C LEU A 124 -12.93 9.96 -6.61
N CYS A 125 -13.20 9.15 -5.59
CA CYS A 125 -14.45 8.41 -5.50
C CYS A 125 -15.67 9.34 -5.43
N LYS A 126 -15.55 10.44 -4.68
CA LYS A 126 -16.60 11.47 -4.61
C LYS A 126 -16.82 12.15 -5.96
N GLU A 127 -15.75 12.52 -6.67
CA GLU A 127 -15.83 13.15 -7.99
C GLU A 127 -16.48 12.22 -9.03
N LEU A 128 -16.21 10.91 -8.91
CA LEU A 128 -16.75 9.87 -9.80
C LEU A 128 -18.11 9.30 -9.34
N ASP A 129 -18.75 9.90 -8.34
CA ASP A 129 -20.01 9.46 -7.73
C ASP A 129 -20.02 7.97 -7.28
N LEU A 130 -18.88 7.48 -6.77
CA LEU A 130 -18.76 6.13 -6.26
C LEU A 130 -19.20 6.07 -4.79
N LYS A 131 -19.96 5.03 -4.47
CA LYS A 131 -20.46 4.80 -3.09
C LYS A 131 -19.60 3.77 -2.37
N PHE A 132 -19.64 3.83 -1.03
CA PHE A 132 -18.84 2.98 -0.16
C PHE A 132 -19.70 2.07 0.71
N TRP A 133 -19.20 0.87 0.96
CA TRP A 133 -19.49 0.15 2.19
C TRP A 133 -18.63 0.74 3.31
N ASP A 134 -19.28 1.15 4.41
CA ASP A 134 -18.61 1.63 5.62
C ASP A 134 -18.51 0.49 6.64
N MET A 135 -17.33 -0.12 6.75
CA MET A 135 -17.09 -1.25 7.66
C MET A 135 -17.27 -0.89 9.14
N GLN A 136 -17.35 0.42 9.45
CA GLN A 136 -17.61 0.96 10.78
C GLN A 136 -19.02 1.53 10.92
N ALA A 137 -19.93 1.23 9.98
CA ALA A 137 -21.31 1.63 10.10
C ALA A 137 -21.92 1.15 11.42
N THR A 138 -22.79 1.98 12.02
CA THR A 138 -23.40 1.72 13.34
C THR A 138 -24.09 0.36 13.42
N ASP A 139 -24.73 -0.08 12.34
CA ASP A 139 -25.43 -1.36 12.30
C ASP A 139 -24.46 -2.56 12.26
N GLU A 140 -23.29 -2.40 11.66
CA GLU A 140 -22.24 -3.41 11.71
C GLU A 140 -21.61 -3.51 13.10
N LEU A 141 -21.33 -2.37 13.74
CA LEU A 141 -20.78 -2.33 15.10
C LEU A 141 -21.74 -2.87 16.17
N LYS A 142 -23.05 -2.73 15.98
CA LYS A 142 -24.10 -3.24 16.92
C LYS A 142 -24.18 -4.78 16.97
N LYS A 143 -23.56 -5.50 16.05
CA LYS A 143 -23.62 -6.97 16.02
C LYS A 143 -22.85 -7.64 17.15
N ASN A 144 -22.11 -6.88 17.97
CA ASN A 144 -21.30 -7.38 19.09
C ASN A 144 -20.37 -8.55 18.76
N LEU A 145 -19.84 -8.57 17.54
CA LEU A 145 -18.89 -9.58 17.10
C LEU A 145 -17.52 -9.30 17.71
N VAL A 146 -16.76 -10.36 17.97
CA VAL A 146 -15.33 -10.25 18.23
C VAL A 146 -14.69 -9.77 16.93
N ILE A 147 -14.20 -8.53 16.92
CA ILE A 147 -13.66 -7.90 15.70
C ILE A 147 -12.31 -8.53 15.36
N ASP A 148 -11.45 -8.69 16.36
CA ASP A 148 -10.08 -9.14 16.19
C ASP A 148 -9.86 -10.45 16.92
N ASP A 149 -9.61 -11.53 16.18
CA ASP A 149 -9.33 -12.85 16.72
C ASP A 149 -7.82 -13.13 16.61
N PHE A 150 -7.12 -13.19 17.73
CA PHE A 150 -5.71 -13.55 17.78
C PHE A 150 -5.59 -15.02 18.21
N TYR A 151 -5.12 -15.89 17.32
CA TYR A 151 -5.02 -17.31 17.57
C TYR A 151 -3.57 -17.78 17.43
N PHE A 152 -2.89 -17.98 18.58
CA PHE A 152 -1.50 -18.41 18.67
C PHE A 152 -1.36 -19.52 19.72
N ASP A 153 -0.41 -20.42 19.50
CA ASP A 153 -0.16 -21.56 20.39
C ASP A 153 -1.44 -22.38 20.67
N ASN A 154 -2.26 -22.58 19.62
CA ASN A 154 -3.55 -23.29 19.68
C ASN A 154 -4.57 -22.69 20.68
N ARG A 155 -4.46 -21.42 20.99
CA ARG A 155 -5.40 -20.71 21.87
C ARG A 155 -5.68 -19.28 21.37
N ARG A 156 -6.81 -18.75 21.79
CA ARG A 156 -7.13 -17.32 21.60
C ARG A 156 -6.41 -16.47 22.61
N ILE A 157 -5.81 -15.40 22.14
CA ILE A 157 -5.11 -14.41 22.94
C ILE A 157 -6.07 -13.22 23.16
N THR A 158 -6.38 -12.91 24.40
CA THR A 158 -7.23 -11.75 24.72
C THR A 158 -6.43 -10.44 24.59
N GLU A 159 -7.13 -9.33 24.34
CA GLU A 159 -6.54 -8.00 24.34
C GLU A 159 -5.78 -7.71 25.65
N LYS A 160 -6.36 -8.08 26.79
CA LYS A 160 -5.71 -7.93 28.11
C LYS A 160 -4.35 -8.64 28.15
N THR A 161 -4.32 -9.89 27.70
CA THR A 161 -3.08 -10.69 27.67
C THR A 161 -2.04 -10.05 26.74
N LEU A 162 -2.49 -9.55 25.58
CA LEU A 162 -1.61 -8.86 24.62
C LEU A 162 -0.97 -7.62 25.26
N VAL A 163 -1.78 -6.76 25.89
CA VAL A 163 -1.31 -5.54 26.57
C VAL A 163 -0.32 -5.84 27.68
N GLU A 164 -0.65 -6.79 28.57
CA GLU A 164 0.20 -7.17 29.68
C GLU A 164 1.59 -7.66 29.21
N ASN A 165 1.64 -8.38 28.08
CA ASN A 165 2.89 -8.86 27.50
C ASN A 165 3.67 -7.80 26.71
N LEU A 166 3.04 -6.77 26.18
CA LEU A 166 3.71 -5.64 25.50
C LEU A 166 4.26 -4.59 26.47
N LYS A 167 3.64 -4.45 27.64
CA LYS A 167 3.96 -3.42 28.65
C LYS A 167 5.47 -3.31 28.98
N PRO A 168 6.23 -4.39 29.13
CA PRO A 168 7.67 -4.30 29.40
C PRO A 168 8.49 -3.60 28.30
N PHE A 169 8.03 -3.67 27.04
CA PHE A 169 8.76 -3.19 25.87
C PHE A 169 8.33 -1.78 25.43
N PHE A 170 7.23 -1.27 25.98
CA PHE A 170 6.63 -0.01 25.55
C PHE A 170 7.63 1.15 25.53
N LYS A 171 8.38 1.37 26.62
CA LYS A 171 9.30 2.50 26.73
C LYS A 171 10.42 2.48 25.68
N VAL A 172 11.00 1.32 25.38
CA VAL A 172 12.08 1.22 24.41
C VAL A 172 11.53 1.43 22.99
N ILE A 173 10.39 0.82 22.64
CA ILE A 173 9.75 0.98 21.35
C ILE A 173 9.37 2.46 21.12
N GLN A 174 8.73 3.11 22.09
CA GLN A 174 8.33 4.52 21.99
C GLN A 174 9.55 5.45 21.80
N LYS A 175 10.64 5.22 22.55
CA LYS A 175 11.88 5.99 22.40
C LYS A 175 12.45 5.86 20.99
N ASP A 176 12.50 4.63 20.44
CA ASP A 176 13.08 4.37 19.14
C ASP A 176 12.15 4.87 18.02
N ALA A 177 10.83 4.74 18.17
CA ALA A 177 9.83 5.32 17.28
C ALA A 177 9.92 6.86 17.23
N ALA A 178 10.09 7.51 18.38
CA ALA A 178 10.30 8.96 18.43
C ALA A 178 11.55 9.39 17.65
N LEU A 179 12.63 8.59 17.73
CA LEU A 179 13.87 8.84 16.97
C LEU A 179 13.61 8.67 15.46
N VAL A 180 12.88 7.65 15.03
CA VAL A 180 12.50 7.43 13.62
C VAL A 180 11.69 8.62 13.10
N ASN A 181 10.72 9.10 13.87
CA ASN A 181 9.86 10.22 13.50
C ASN A 181 10.61 11.54 13.30
N THR A 182 11.85 11.68 13.82
CA THR A 182 12.68 12.86 13.50
C THR A 182 13.10 12.92 12.04
N GLY A 183 13.15 11.78 11.34
CA GLY A 183 13.65 11.67 9.97
C GLY A 183 15.13 12.09 9.80
N ASN A 184 15.85 12.28 10.90
CA ASN A 184 17.22 12.81 10.89
C ASN A 184 18.26 11.69 10.72
N PHE A 185 18.42 11.20 9.48
CA PHE A 185 19.43 10.19 9.13
C PHE A 185 20.90 10.66 9.23
N LYS A 186 21.16 11.86 9.76
CA LYS A 186 22.50 12.25 10.24
C LYS A 186 22.76 11.75 11.66
N ASN A 187 21.71 11.35 12.40
CA ASN A 187 21.83 10.81 13.75
C ASN A 187 22.36 9.36 13.69
N PRO A 188 23.54 9.05 14.29
CA PRO A 188 24.09 7.70 14.25
C PRO A 188 23.19 6.62 14.86
N ALA A 189 22.36 6.98 15.87
CA ALA A 189 21.43 6.04 16.47
C ALA A 189 20.32 5.63 15.51
N LEU A 190 19.78 6.58 14.70
CA LEU A 190 18.80 6.26 13.66
C LEU A 190 19.42 5.43 12.52
N VAL A 191 20.66 5.74 12.14
CA VAL A 191 21.42 4.93 11.16
C VAL A 191 21.64 3.51 11.67
N ALA A 192 21.90 3.35 12.96
CA ALA A 192 22.07 2.02 13.58
C ALA A 192 20.75 1.23 13.59
N LEU A 193 19.61 1.88 13.81
CA LEU A 193 18.27 1.25 13.69
C LEU A 193 17.98 0.84 12.24
N ASP A 194 18.29 1.69 11.26
CA ASP A 194 18.07 1.36 9.84
C ASP A 194 18.80 0.08 9.40
N LYS A 195 19.92 -0.24 10.02
CA LYS A 195 20.70 -1.46 9.71
C LYS A 195 20.11 -2.74 10.27
N LEU A 196 19.10 -2.65 11.14
CA LEU A 196 18.47 -3.82 11.74
C LEU A 196 17.27 -4.27 10.89
N SER A 197 17.13 -5.58 10.73
CA SER A 197 15.88 -6.19 10.37
C SER A 197 14.87 -6.07 11.52
N LEU A 198 13.58 -6.30 11.23
CA LEU A 198 12.57 -6.36 12.29
C LEU A 198 12.87 -7.49 13.28
N GLU A 199 13.29 -8.65 12.79
CA GLU A 199 13.67 -9.78 13.65
C GLU A 199 14.79 -9.41 14.61
N GLU A 200 15.90 -8.86 14.09
CA GLU A 200 17.03 -8.43 14.91
C GLU A 200 16.64 -7.38 15.96
N TYR A 201 15.72 -6.48 15.59
CA TYR A 201 15.20 -5.47 16.51
C TYR A 201 14.37 -6.11 17.63
N LEU A 202 13.41 -6.99 17.30
CA LEU A 202 12.56 -7.65 18.30
C LEU A 202 13.38 -8.52 19.26
N GLN A 203 14.37 -9.25 18.74
CA GLN A 203 15.32 -10.04 19.56
C GLN A 203 16.16 -9.14 20.47
N LYS A 204 16.70 -8.04 19.94
CA LYS A 204 17.50 -7.08 20.70
C LYS A 204 16.76 -6.47 21.89
N ILE A 205 15.45 -6.23 21.75
CA ILE A 205 14.65 -5.70 22.86
C ILE A 205 14.07 -6.80 23.77
N GLY A 206 14.30 -8.09 23.47
CA GLY A 206 13.94 -9.24 24.29
C GLY A 206 12.52 -9.78 24.08
N ILE A 207 11.87 -9.48 22.98
CA ILE A 207 10.55 -10.05 22.64
C ILE A 207 10.73 -11.49 22.17
N THR A 208 9.97 -12.42 22.78
CA THR A 208 10.03 -13.86 22.51
C THR A 208 8.64 -14.51 22.56
N GLY A 209 8.57 -15.81 22.23
CA GLY A 209 7.35 -16.62 22.29
C GLY A 209 6.26 -16.14 21.34
N TRP A 210 5.00 -16.36 21.73
CA TRP A 210 3.84 -16.03 20.89
C TRP A 210 3.75 -14.54 20.51
N LEU A 211 4.25 -13.64 21.36
CA LEU A 211 4.27 -12.20 21.08
C LEU A 211 5.25 -11.88 19.92
N TYR A 212 6.42 -12.53 19.91
CA TYR A 212 7.36 -12.45 18.79
C TYR A 212 6.71 -12.99 17.51
N ASP A 213 6.05 -14.15 17.57
CA ASP A 213 5.33 -14.72 16.44
C ASP A 213 4.20 -13.82 15.95
N LEU A 214 3.44 -13.21 16.85
CA LEU A 214 2.39 -12.27 16.49
C LEU A 214 2.97 -11.08 15.72
N LEU A 215 4.02 -10.44 16.21
CA LEU A 215 4.60 -9.26 15.58
C LEU A 215 5.25 -9.61 14.22
N ARG A 216 6.08 -10.65 14.14
CA ARG A 216 6.70 -11.03 12.87
C ARG A 216 5.69 -11.40 11.79
N ILE A 217 4.60 -12.08 12.16
CA ILE A 217 3.54 -12.48 11.22
C ILE A 217 2.70 -11.28 10.80
N SER A 218 2.34 -10.39 11.74
CA SER A 218 1.64 -9.15 11.43
C SER A 218 2.40 -8.35 10.37
N TYR A 219 3.70 -8.14 10.62
CA TYR A 219 4.50 -7.32 9.73
C TYR A 219 4.92 -8.05 8.45
N ALA A 220 5.01 -9.40 8.46
CA ALA A 220 5.17 -10.15 7.23
C ALA A 220 3.92 -10.03 6.34
N ALA A 221 2.72 -10.08 6.91
CA ALA A 221 1.49 -9.82 6.18
C ALA A 221 1.41 -8.37 5.71
N GLU A 222 1.76 -7.41 6.58
CA GLU A 222 1.67 -5.98 6.30
C GLU A 222 2.69 -5.52 5.25
N MET A 223 3.98 -5.84 5.42
CA MET A 223 5.06 -5.37 4.57
C MET A 223 5.38 -6.31 3.40
N GLY A 224 4.87 -7.54 3.46
CA GLY A 224 5.05 -8.54 2.41
C GLY A 224 6.40 -9.22 2.37
N LEU A 225 7.29 -8.96 3.30
CA LEU A 225 8.59 -9.62 3.46
C LEU A 225 8.69 -10.23 4.87
N ASP A 226 9.49 -11.28 5.01
CA ASP A 226 9.73 -11.88 6.31
C ASP A 226 10.47 -10.90 7.25
N ALA A 227 10.33 -11.09 8.56
CA ALA A 227 10.85 -10.16 9.57
C ALA A 227 12.38 -10.08 9.59
N ASP A 228 13.08 -11.11 9.14
CA ASP A 228 14.55 -11.15 8.99
C ASP A 228 15.05 -10.32 7.79
N VAL A 229 14.17 -9.95 6.86
CA VAL A 229 14.50 -9.19 5.65
C VAL A 229 14.04 -7.75 5.73
N GLN A 230 12.82 -7.50 6.21
CA GLN A 230 12.25 -6.15 6.27
C GLN A 230 12.97 -5.27 7.30
N ASN A 231 13.03 -3.97 7.00
CA ASN A 231 13.63 -2.99 7.90
C ASN A 231 12.78 -2.77 9.17
N CYS A 232 13.40 -2.68 10.33
CA CYS A 232 12.69 -2.39 11.59
C CYS A 232 12.08 -0.98 11.63
N LEU A 233 12.55 -0.04 10.80
CA LEU A 233 12.00 1.31 10.75
C LEU A 233 10.55 1.31 10.26
N ALA A 234 10.16 0.35 9.40
CA ALA A 234 8.77 0.22 8.98
C ALA A 234 7.86 -0.06 10.19
N PHE A 235 8.25 -0.97 11.08
CA PHE A 235 7.58 -1.22 12.36
C PHE A 235 7.54 0.04 13.22
N LEU A 236 8.68 0.69 13.42
CA LEU A 236 8.79 1.87 14.28
C LEU A 236 8.09 3.12 13.73
N SER A 237 8.04 3.28 12.39
CA SER A 237 7.39 4.42 11.75
C SER A 237 5.86 4.38 11.80
N LEU A 238 5.29 3.20 12.00
CA LEU A 238 3.85 3.04 12.13
C LEU A 238 3.34 3.37 13.54
N LEU A 239 4.23 3.49 14.52
CA LEU A 239 3.85 3.83 15.89
C LEU A 239 3.54 5.33 15.98
N ASP A 240 2.29 5.68 16.34
CA ASP A 240 1.98 7.05 16.73
C ASP A 240 2.42 7.28 18.18
N THR A 241 3.40 8.14 18.34
CA THR A 241 3.90 8.54 19.67
C THR A 241 3.23 9.80 20.22
N ASN A 242 2.20 10.32 19.55
CA ASN A 242 1.48 11.49 20.01
C ASN A 242 0.57 11.13 21.20
N SER A 243 0.99 11.55 22.39
CA SER A 243 0.37 11.19 23.67
C SER A 243 -1.04 11.76 23.90
N ASP A 244 -1.45 12.78 23.13
CA ASP A 244 -2.75 13.42 23.36
C ASP A 244 -3.94 12.57 22.92
N ASN A 245 -3.71 11.58 22.04
CA ASN A 245 -4.74 10.68 21.50
C ASN A 245 -4.48 9.18 21.72
N GLY A 246 -3.47 8.84 22.53
CA GLY A 246 -3.05 7.46 22.76
C GLY A 246 -1.98 6.97 21.78
N PHE A 247 -1.35 5.86 22.15
CA PHE A 247 -0.31 5.23 21.36
C PHE A 247 -0.94 4.36 20.27
N ASP A 248 -0.60 4.63 19.01
CA ASP A 248 -1.07 3.88 17.85
C ASP A 248 0.09 3.18 17.17
N ILE A 249 0.05 1.85 17.10
CA ILE A 249 1.14 1.04 16.54
C ILE A 249 1.24 1.16 15.03
N TYR A 250 0.12 1.46 14.35
CA TYR A 250 0.06 1.47 12.91
C TYR A 250 -0.38 2.84 12.33
N GLY A 251 -0.45 3.88 13.15
CA GLY A 251 -0.93 5.18 12.74
C GLY A 251 -2.46 5.21 12.56
N GLU A 252 -2.94 6.06 11.68
CA GLU A 252 -4.37 6.36 11.53
C GLU A 252 -5.11 5.43 10.54
N SER A 253 -4.57 4.23 10.24
CA SER A 253 -5.24 3.28 9.34
C SER A 253 -6.46 2.66 10.01
N ASP A 254 -7.64 2.88 9.47
CA ASP A 254 -8.90 2.38 10.03
C ASP A 254 -9.64 1.40 9.10
N GLU A 255 -9.10 1.11 7.90
CA GLU A 255 -9.63 0.17 6.89
C GLU A 255 -11.15 0.27 6.68
N ARG A 256 -11.65 1.51 6.71
CA ARG A 256 -13.05 1.79 6.93
C ARG A 256 -13.91 1.54 5.70
N TYR A 257 -13.38 1.82 4.51
CA TYR A 257 -14.20 1.85 3.31
C TYR A 257 -13.78 0.85 2.25
N LYS A 258 -14.78 0.32 1.54
CA LYS A 258 -14.63 -0.39 0.26
C LYS A 258 -15.62 0.19 -0.74
N ILE A 259 -15.26 0.29 -2.02
CA ILE A 259 -16.20 0.78 -3.05
C ILE A 259 -17.25 -0.28 -3.32
N ILE A 260 -18.53 0.11 -3.31
CA ILE A 260 -19.66 -0.77 -3.66
C ILE A 260 -19.48 -1.26 -5.10
N GLY A 261 -19.46 -2.58 -5.28
CA GLY A 261 -19.22 -3.21 -6.58
C GLY A 261 -17.72 -3.38 -6.91
N GLY A 262 -16.83 -3.08 -5.96
CA GLY A 262 -15.39 -3.32 -6.05
C GLY A 262 -14.55 -2.09 -6.31
N ASN A 263 -13.33 -2.10 -5.79
CA ASN A 263 -12.39 -0.99 -5.93
C ASN A 263 -11.93 -0.79 -7.39
N GLN A 264 -12.04 -1.82 -8.24
CA GLN A 264 -11.80 -1.71 -9.69
C GLN A 264 -12.59 -0.55 -10.32
N ARG A 265 -13.77 -0.22 -9.80
CA ARG A 265 -14.63 0.83 -10.35
C ARG A 265 -13.98 2.21 -10.42
N VAL A 266 -13.12 2.57 -9.45
CA VAL A 266 -12.45 3.88 -9.51
C VAL A 266 -11.52 3.99 -10.70
N VAL A 267 -10.79 2.93 -11.04
CA VAL A 267 -9.90 2.94 -12.20
C VAL A 267 -10.67 2.81 -13.52
N ASP A 268 -11.78 2.09 -13.53
CA ASP A 268 -12.64 1.96 -14.71
C ASP A 268 -13.31 3.31 -15.05
N GLU A 269 -13.85 4.04 -14.08
CA GLU A 269 -14.46 5.37 -14.33
C GLU A 269 -13.40 6.41 -14.72
N LEU A 270 -12.19 6.38 -14.12
CA LEU A 270 -11.07 7.22 -14.57
C LEU A 270 -10.69 6.92 -16.02
N ALA A 271 -10.56 5.63 -16.37
CA ALA A 271 -10.22 5.22 -17.73
C ALA A 271 -11.28 5.62 -18.75
N LYS A 272 -12.55 5.53 -18.40
CA LYS A 272 -13.68 5.98 -19.21
C LYS A 272 -13.61 7.48 -19.49
N GLY A 273 -13.27 8.30 -18.47
CA GLY A 273 -13.06 9.76 -18.64
C GLY A 273 -11.84 10.12 -19.50
N LEU A 274 -10.94 9.16 -19.73
CA LEU A 274 -9.71 9.28 -20.54
C LEU A 274 -9.81 8.55 -21.88
N SER A 275 -11.02 8.33 -22.38
CA SER A 275 -11.25 7.65 -23.67
C SER A 275 -10.42 8.30 -24.79
N GLY A 276 -9.73 7.47 -25.59
CA GLY A 276 -8.83 7.92 -26.66
C GLY A 276 -7.45 8.41 -26.19
N GLN A 277 -7.13 8.29 -24.89
CA GLN A 277 -5.83 8.65 -24.33
C GLN A 277 -5.11 7.45 -23.67
N ILE A 278 -5.61 6.23 -23.85
CA ILE A 278 -5.04 5.02 -23.26
C ILE A 278 -4.71 4.03 -24.36
N GLU A 279 -3.44 3.68 -24.46
CA GLU A 279 -2.91 2.68 -25.37
C GLU A 279 -2.51 1.44 -24.58
N THR A 280 -3.12 0.29 -24.84
CA THR A 280 -2.85 -0.98 -24.16
C THR A 280 -1.96 -1.89 -25.01
N GLY A 281 -1.22 -2.82 -24.36
CA GLY A 281 -0.24 -3.67 -25.03
C GLY A 281 1.07 -2.96 -25.33
N TYR A 282 1.38 -1.88 -24.59
CA TYR A 282 2.61 -1.10 -24.70
C TYR A 282 3.53 -1.37 -23.51
N GLN A 283 4.21 -2.49 -23.49
CA GLN A 283 5.23 -2.77 -22.49
C GLN A 283 6.53 -2.01 -22.83
N LEU A 284 6.95 -1.09 -21.94
CA LEU A 284 8.19 -0.33 -22.12
C LEU A 284 9.41 -1.25 -22.00
N GLU A 285 10.27 -1.27 -23.01
CA GLU A 285 11.53 -2.03 -23.06
C GLU A 285 12.75 -1.17 -22.85
N SER A 286 12.70 0.08 -23.36
CA SER A 286 13.80 1.03 -23.17
C SER A 286 13.33 2.48 -23.27
N TYR A 287 14.09 3.36 -22.62
CA TYR A 287 13.93 4.81 -22.78
C TYR A 287 15.29 5.51 -22.75
N LYS A 288 15.41 6.59 -23.55
CA LYS A 288 16.67 7.34 -23.69
C LYS A 288 16.39 8.81 -23.99
N GLU A 289 17.32 9.67 -23.62
CA GLU A 289 17.31 11.06 -24.06
C GLU A 289 17.60 11.16 -25.56
N LYS A 290 16.86 12.06 -26.24
CA LYS A 290 17.05 12.38 -27.67
C LYS A 290 16.82 13.87 -27.89
N GLY A 291 17.86 14.66 -27.72
CA GLY A 291 17.77 16.11 -27.70
C GLY A 291 17.04 16.60 -26.44
N PHE A 292 15.96 17.35 -26.63
CA PHE A 292 15.12 17.86 -25.53
C PHE A 292 13.94 16.93 -25.16
N GLU A 293 13.92 15.73 -25.72
CA GLU A 293 12.83 14.77 -25.60
C GLU A 293 13.35 13.41 -25.14
N TYR A 294 12.41 12.51 -24.89
CA TYR A 294 12.70 11.12 -24.57
C TYR A 294 12.11 10.21 -25.66
N ALA A 295 12.92 9.30 -26.16
CA ALA A 295 12.47 8.21 -27.02
C ALA A 295 12.13 7.01 -26.14
N LEU A 296 10.89 6.54 -26.24
CA LEU A 296 10.32 5.43 -25.49
C LEU A 296 10.07 4.28 -26.47
N ASN A 297 10.73 3.13 -26.27
CA ASN A 297 10.59 1.97 -27.14
C ASN A 297 9.78 0.88 -26.42
N PHE A 298 8.82 0.31 -27.13
CA PHE A 298 7.87 -0.66 -26.60
C PHE A 298 7.98 -2.02 -27.29
N SER A 299 7.59 -3.08 -26.59
CA SER A 299 7.64 -4.48 -27.07
C SER A 299 6.85 -4.75 -28.35
N ASN A 300 5.90 -3.89 -28.68
CA ASN A 300 5.12 -3.94 -29.94
C ASN A 300 5.84 -3.28 -31.12
N GLY A 301 7.11 -2.91 -30.98
CA GLY A 301 7.95 -2.28 -32.01
C GLY A 301 7.72 -0.78 -32.22
N LYS A 302 6.88 -0.14 -31.39
CA LYS A 302 6.65 1.31 -31.46
C LYS A 302 7.71 2.10 -30.73
N GLU A 303 8.19 3.20 -31.35
CA GLU A 303 8.95 4.26 -30.69
C GLU A 303 8.07 5.50 -30.55
N ILE A 304 7.96 6.05 -29.35
CA ILE A 304 7.19 7.25 -29.03
C ILE A 304 8.13 8.33 -28.52
N MET A 305 7.97 9.55 -29.03
CA MET A 305 8.72 10.73 -28.57
C MET A 305 7.86 11.53 -27.59
N ALA A 306 8.40 11.89 -26.44
CA ALA A 306 7.74 12.69 -25.41
C ALA A 306 8.65 13.78 -24.85
N GLU A 307 8.12 14.97 -24.62
CA GLU A 307 8.81 16.10 -23.96
C GLU A 307 8.81 15.92 -22.42
N TYR A 308 7.76 15.29 -21.90
CA TYR A 308 7.60 14.94 -20.50
C TYR A 308 7.18 13.48 -20.36
N VAL A 309 7.71 12.81 -19.37
CA VAL A 309 7.35 11.43 -19.04
C VAL A 309 6.91 11.35 -17.58
N ILE A 310 5.75 10.74 -17.31
CA ILE A 310 5.37 10.35 -15.96
C ILE A 310 5.54 8.84 -15.85
N MET A 311 6.58 8.41 -15.14
CA MET A 311 6.92 7.01 -14.92
C MET A 311 6.17 6.48 -13.72
N THR A 312 5.17 5.62 -13.95
CA THR A 312 4.35 5.04 -12.87
C THR A 312 4.59 3.55 -12.66
N LEU A 313 5.60 3.01 -13.32
CA LEU A 313 6.00 1.60 -13.15
C LEU A 313 6.54 1.35 -11.74
N PRO A 314 6.15 0.25 -11.08
CA PRO A 314 6.85 -0.19 -9.87
C PRO A 314 8.33 -0.41 -10.19
N PHE A 315 9.23 -0.09 -9.25
CA PHE A 315 10.67 -0.27 -9.50
C PHE A 315 11.07 -1.75 -9.67
N SER A 316 10.25 -2.68 -9.16
CA SER A 316 10.37 -4.11 -9.46
C SER A 316 10.31 -4.43 -10.97
N VAL A 317 9.59 -3.61 -11.74
CA VAL A 317 9.49 -3.70 -13.21
C VAL A 317 10.50 -2.76 -13.88
N LEU A 318 10.59 -1.50 -13.42
CA LEU A 318 11.42 -0.47 -14.04
C LEU A 318 12.91 -0.85 -14.08
N ARG A 319 13.41 -1.60 -13.11
CA ARG A 319 14.81 -2.05 -13.06
C ARG A 319 15.24 -2.95 -14.23
N GLU A 320 14.26 -3.53 -14.92
CA GLU A 320 14.51 -4.38 -16.10
C GLU A 320 14.44 -3.59 -17.40
N VAL A 321 13.91 -2.37 -17.37
CA VAL A 321 13.81 -1.49 -18.54
C VAL A 321 15.17 -0.86 -18.81
N LYS A 322 15.67 -0.98 -20.03
CA LYS A 322 16.96 -0.42 -20.44
C LYS A 322 16.89 1.11 -20.51
N THR A 323 17.89 1.77 -19.99
CA THR A 323 17.98 3.24 -20.06
C THR A 323 19.41 3.72 -20.21
N ASN A 324 19.58 4.86 -20.89
CA ASN A 324 20.83 5.65 -20.90
C ASN A 324 20.60 7.10 -20.41
N VAL A 325 19.44 7.34 -19.78
CA VAL A 325 19.18 8.63 -19.11
C VAL A 325 20.13 8.80 -17.95
N ASP A 326 20.81 9.95 -17.88
CA ASP A 326 21.73 10.23 -16.78
C ASP A 326 20.97 10.42 -15.46
N MET A 327 21.28 9.56 -14.51
CA MET A 327 20.68 9.55 -13.18
C MET A 327 21.75 9.53 -12.11
N SER A 328 21.47 10.20 -10.99
CA SER A 328 22.37 10.11 -9.84
C SER A 328 22.59 8.63 -9.43
N PRO A 329 23.81 8.26 -8.97
CA PRO A 329 24.08 6.91 -8.51
C PRO A 329 23.08 6.44 -7.42
N ARG A 330 22.59 7.37 -6.61
CA ARG A 330 21.61 7.11 -5.54
C ARG A 330 20.22 6.79 -6.12
N LYS A 331 19.78 7.51 -7.17
CA LYS A 331 18.52 7.21 -7.89
C LYS A 331 18.59 5.86 -8.58
N MET A 332 19.70 5.59 -9.29
CA MET A 332 19.91 4.29 -9.94
C MET A 332 19.92 3.13 -8.94
N LYS A 333 20.55 3.31 -7.79
CA LYS A 333 20.55 2.33 -6.71
C LYS A 333 19.13 2.10 -6.18
N CYS A 334 18.37 3.17 -5.98
CA CYS A 334 16.97 3.08 -5.54
C CYS A 334 16.11 2.26 -6.51
N ILE A 335 16.20 2.53 -7.83
CA ILE A 335 15.47 1.75 -8.84
C ILE A 335 15.88 0.28 -8.82
N LYS A 336 17.18 0.00 -8.73
CA LYS A 336 17.71 -1.37 -8.76
C LYS A 336 17.37 -2.19 -7.52
N GLU A 337 17.42 -1.59 -6.33
CA GLU A 337 17.47 -2.34 -5.08
C GLU A 337 16.20 -2.20 -4.22
N LEU A 338 15.31 -1.21 -4.47
CA LEU A 338 14.08 -1.08 -3.69
C LEU A 338 13.32 -2.41 -3.69
N ALA A 339 13.16 -3.02 -2.51
CA ALA A 339 12.52 -4.31 -2.40
C ALA A 339 10.98 -4.19 -2.49
N TYR A 340 10.35 -5.31 -2.77
CA TYR A 340 8.90 -5.44 -2.91
C TYR A 340 8.41 -6.67 -2.15
N GLY A 341 7.25 -6.53 -1.53
CA GLY A 341 6.57 -7.62 -0.84
C GLY A 341 6.14 -8.73 -1.80
N THR A 342 5.96 -9.90 -1.25
CA THR A 342 5.53 -11.12 -1.95
C THR A 342 4.12 -11.56 -1.54
N ASN A 343 3.28 -10.60 -1.12
CA ASN A 343 1.94 -10.92 -0.65
C ASN A 343 1.10 -11.61 -1.71
N SER A 344 0.39 -12.61 -1.24
CA SER A 344 -0.58 -13.37 -2.03
C SER A 344 -1.87 -13.53 -1.26
N LYS A 345 -2.97 -13.65 -1.99
CA LYS A 345 -4.29 -13.92 -1.42
C LYS A 345 -4.77 -15.31 -1.83
N MET A 346 -5.32 -16.05 -0.88
CA MET A 346 -6.11 -17.25 -1.12
C MET A 346 -7.57 -16.93 -0.83
N PHE A 347 -8.44 -17.31 -1.71
CA PHE A 347 -9.86 -17.04 -1.66
C PHE A 347 -10.65 -18.34 -1.53
N LEU A 348 -11.60 -18.39 -0.61
CA LEU A 348 -12.40 -19.55 -0.28
C LEU A 348 -13.88 -19.16 -0.29
N GLY A 349 -14.68 -19.77 -1.15
CA GLY A 349 -16.12 -19.60 -1.17
C GLY A 349 -16.79 -20.42 -0.08
N MET A 350 -17.73 -19.83 0.64
CA MET A 350 -18.43 -20.45 1.76
C MET A 350 -19.94 -20.49 1.52
N LYS A 351 -20.58 -21.60 1.93
CA LYS A 351 -22.05 -21.74 1.92
C LYS A 351 -22.71 -20.84 2.95
N ASN A 352 -22.11 -20.80 4.16
CA ASN A 352 -22.51 -19.94 5.27
C ASN A 352 -21.29 -19.30 5.92
N ARG A 353 -21.49 -18.16 6.55
CA ARG A 353 -20.45 -17.41 7.27
C ARG A 353 -20.38 -17.87 8.72
N ILE A 354 -19.92 -19.10 8.92
CA ILE A 354 -19.90 -19.80 10.21
C ILE A 354 -19.16 -19.02 11.31
N TRP A 355 -18.15 -18.20 10.96
CA TRP A 355 -17.48 -17.33 11.94
C TRP A 355 -18.43 -16.33 12.55
N ARG A 356 -19.40 -15.79 11.80
CA ARG A 356 -20.42 -14.86 12.32
C ARG A 356 -21.43 -15.56 13.23
N GLU A 357 -21.82 -16.78 12.90
CA GLU A 357 -22.65 -17.62 13.76
C GLU A 357 -21.96 -17.91 15.11
N GLN A 358 -20.63 -18.00 15.11
CA GLN A 358 -19.80 -18.20 16.30
C GLN A 358 -19.43 -16.91 17.03
N GLY A 359 -19.95 -15.75 16.59
CA GLY A 359 -19.76 -14.46 17.27
C GLY A 359 -18.47 -13.71 16.85
N PHE A 360 -17.84 -14.05 15.72
CA PHE A 360 -16.63 -13.39 15.20
C PHE A 360 -16.91 -12.60 13.93
N SER A 361 -16.16 -11.52 13.73
CA SER A 361 -16.20 -10.74 12.47
C SER A 361 -15.68 -11.53 11.25
N GLY A 362 -14.87 -12.53 11.51
CA GLY A 362 -14.11 -13.31 10.52
C GLY A 362 -12.67 -12.85 10.37
N TYR A 363 -12.28 -11.72 10.97
CA TYR A 363 -10.87 -11.35 10.99
C TYR A 363 -10.10 -12.25 11.95
N VAL A 364 -8.96 -12.77 11.50
CA VAL A 364 -8.04 -13.53 12.32
C VAL A 364 -6.58 -13.20 11.98
N LEU A 365 -5.76 -13.11 13.01
CA LEU A 365 -4.31 -13.17 12.90
C LEU A 365 -3.80 -14.42 13.64
N SER A 366 -2.99 -15.23 12.96
CA SER A 366 -2.59 -16.53 13.50
C SER A 366 -1.28 -17.02 12.89
N ASN A 367 -0.48 -17.75 13.67
CA ASN A 367 0.67 -18.50 13.16
C ASN A 367 0.26 -19.70 12.26
N LEU A 368 -1.03 -20.05 12.20
CA LEU A 368 -1.54 -21.09 11.32
C LEU A 368 -1.83 -20.61 9.89
N VAL A 369 -2.46 -19.41 9.77
CA VAL A 369 -2.99 -18.93 8.50
C VAL A 369 -2.52 -17.51 8.12
N HIS A 370 -1.61 -16.92 8.88
CA HIS A 370 -1.25 -15.51 8.84
C HIS A 370 -2.45 -14.61 9.12
N ASN A 371 -2.96 -13.94 8.10
CA ASN A 371 -4.10 -13.05 8.24
C ASN A 371 -5.27 -13.55 7.40
N GLY A 372 -6.48 -13.43 7.92
CA GLY A 372 -7.70 -13.82 7.20
C GLY A 372 -8.89 -12.97 7.61
N TRP A 373 -9.87 -12.84 6.71
CA TRP A 373 -11.08 -12.04 6.96
C TRP A 373 -12.25 -12.44 6.07
N ASP A 374 -13.45 -12.02 6.48
CA ASP A 374 -14.66 -12.06 5.67
C ASP A 374 -14.56 -11.07 4.51
N SER A 375 -14.21 -11.53 3.31
CA SER A 375 -14.13 -10.67 2.12
C SER A 375 -15.49 -10.22 1.60
N SER A 376 -16.57 -10.81 2.11
CA SER A 376 -17.96 -10.51 1.78
C SER A 376 -18.70 -9.67 2.83
N GLN A 377 -17.98 -9.07 3.79
CA GLN A 377 -18.56 -8.19 4.79
C GLN A 377 -19.40 -7.09 4.14
N MET A 378 -20.59 -6.83 4.70
CA MET A 378 -21.60 -5.88 4.22
C MET A 378 -22.20 -6.18 2.84
N GLN A 379 -21.87 -7.31 2.24
CA GLN A 379 -22.47 -7.78 0.99
C GLN A 379 -23.52 -8.84 1.29
N HIS A 380 -24.74 -8.64 0.76
CA HIS A 380 -25.92 -9.50 0.98
C HIS A 380 -26.23 -9.77 2.47
N ASP A 381 -26.94 -10.88 2.72
CA ASP A 381 -27.25 -11.33 4.07
C ASP A 381 -25.98 -11.73 4.85
N ASN A 382 -25.92 -11.38 6.12
CA ASN A 382 -24.76 -11.60 6.97
C ASN A 382 -24.45 -13.07 7.32
N LEU A 383 -25.42 -13.97 7.14
CA LEU A 383 -25.28 -15.39 7.50
C LEU A 383 -25.21 -16.32 6.27
N GLY A 384 -25.67 -15.84 5.12
CA GLY A 384 -25.69 -16.61 3.87
C GLY A 384 -24.31 -16.86 3.27
N ALA A 385 -24.30 -17.23 2.00
CA ALA A 385 -23.09 -17.46 1.24
C ALA A 385 -22.14 -16.26 1.27
N GLY A 386 -20.85 -16.53 1.34
CA GLY A 386 -19.83 -15.50 1.44
C GLY A 386 -18.48 -15.94 0.91
N GLY A 387 -17.50 -15.10 1.13
CA GLY A 387 -16.10 -15.33 0.81
C GLY A 387 -15.22 -15.16 2.02
N TYR A 388 -14.19 -15.98 2.12
CA TYR A 388 -13.14 -15.85 3.11
C TYR A 388 -11.80 -15.67 2.41
N SER A 389 -11.08 -14.61 2.76
CA SER A 389 -9.77 -14.34 2.21
C SER A 389 -8.69 -14.63 3.23
N LEU A 390 -7.61 -15.28 2.78
CA LEU A 390 -6.35 -15.36 3.51
C LEU A 390 -5.32 -14.48 2.80
N PHE A 391 -4.50 -13.81 3.57
CA PHE A 391 -3.46 -12.92 3.08
C PHE A 391 -2.12 -13.26 3.73
N LEU A 392 -1.19 -13.65 2.91
CA LEU A 392 0.11 -14.13 3.33
C LEU A 392 1.21 -13.29 2.72
N GLY A 393 2.18 -12.90 3.52
CA GLY A 393 3.39 -12.21 3.08
C GLY A 393 4.64 -13.08 3.25
N GLY A 394 5.78 -12.53 2.87
CA GLY A 394 7.06 -13.19 2.95
C GLY A 394 7.12 -14.49 2.14
N LYS A 395 7.89 -15.45 2.62
CA LYS A 395 8.04 -16.76 1.98
C LYS A 395 6.70 -17.48 1.82
N MET A 396 5.83 -17.42 2.83
CA MET A 396 4.52 -18.08 2.75
C MET A 396 3.64 -17.47 1.67
N GLY A 397 3.67 -16.15 1.47
CA GLY A 397 2.98 -15.48 0.38
C GLY A 397 3.58 -15.83 -0.98
N LYS A 398 4.91 -15.83 -1.09
CA LYS A 398 5.62 -16.19 -2.32
C LYS A 398 5.29 -17.60 -2.81
N ASP A 399 5.26 -18.55 -1.90
CA ASP A 399 5.09 -19.98 -2.20
C ASP A 399 3.61 -20.43 -2.22
N LEU A 400 2.66 -19.49 -2.03
CA LEU A 400 1.24 -19.79 -1.96
C LEU A 400 0.70 -20.33 -3.29
N SER A 401 -0.02 -21.45 -3.23
CA SER A 401 -0.62 -22.10 -4.41
C SER A 401 -1.96 -22.78 -4.08
N GLU A 402 -2.73 -23.09 -5.11
CA GLU A 402 -4.02 -23.78 -4.95
C GLU A 402 -3.91 -25.19 -4.32
N SER A 403 -2.78 -25.85 -4.49
CA SER A 403 -2.55 -27.18 -3.88
C SER A 403 -2.57 -27.16 -2.35
N GLN A 404 -2.36 -26.00 -1.74
CA GLN A 404 -2.34 -25.81 -0.28
C GLN A 404 -3.72 -25.53 0.33
N ILE A 405 -4.76 -25.33 -0.49
CA ILE A 405 -6.10 -24.93 -0.03
C ILE A 405 -6.67 -25.89 1.02
N GLU A 406 -6.55 -27.18 0.79
CA GLU A 406 -7.03 -28.18 1.75
C GLU A 406 -6.32 -28.10 3.11
N GLY A 407 -5.02 -27.84 3.10
CA GLY A 407 -4.22 -27.59 4.30
C GLY A 407 -4.69 -26.35 5.06
N TYR A 408 -4.97 -25.24 4.35
CA TYR A 408 -5.48 -24.01 4.97
C TYR A 408 -6.92 -24.16 5.48
N LEU A 409 -7.79 -24.91 4.79
CA LEU A 409 -9.12 -25.25 5.31
C LEU A 409 -9.04 -26.05 6.62
N ASN A 410 -8.08 -26.98 6.72
CA ASN A 410 -7.86 -27.73 7.97
C ASN A 410 -7.39 -26.81 9.10
N LYS A 411 -6.46 -25.89 8.83
CA LYS A 411 -5.98 -24.90 9.80
C LYS A 411 -7.10 -23.93 10.24
N LEU A 412 -7.88 -23.42 9.29
CA LEU A 412 -9.05 -22.59 9.60
C LEU A 412 -10.07 -23.32 10.44
N ASN A 413 -10.24 -24.64 10.25
CA ASN A 413 -11.18 -25.45 11.03
C ASN A 413 -10.74 -25.61 12.50
N LEU A 414 -9.46 -25.40 12.83
CA LEU A 414 -8.99 -25.32 14.22
C LEU A 414 -9.41 -23.99 14.86
N ILE A 415 -9.44 -22.92 14.07
CA ILE A 415 -9.80 -21.56 14.51
C ILE A 415 -11.33 -21.39 14.59
N TYR A 416 -12.02 -21.75 13.50
CA TYR A 416 -13.48 -21.70 13.37
C TYR A 416 -14.02 -23.12 13.12
N PRO A 417 -14.40 -23.85 14.15
CA PRO A 417 -14.90 -25.23 14.01
C PRO A 417 -16.04 -25.33 13.00
N SER A 418 -15.98 -26.33 12.14
CA SER A 418 -16.92 -26.58 11.03
C SER A 418 -16.79 -25.65 9.81
N ILE A 419 -15.87 -24.70 9.74
CA ILE A 419 -15.68 -23.85 8.55
C ILE A 419 -15.39 -24.69 7.29
N LYS A 420 -14.62 -25.75 7.42
CA LYS A 420 -14.32 -26.68 6.30
C LYS A 420 -15.57 -27.29 5.68
N LYS A 421 -16.63 -27.56 6.47
CA LYS A 421 -17.92 -28.09 5.97
C LYS A 421 -18.69 -27.05 5.17
N GLN A 422 -18.40 -25.76 5.40
CA GLN A 422 -19.03 -24.64 4.69
C GLN A 422 -18.37 -24.35 3.35
N PHE A 423 -17.21 -24.91 3.06
CA PHE A 423 -16.53 -24.71 1.77
C PHE A 423 -17.45 -25.16 0.62
N ASN A 424 -17.69 -24.28 -0.36
CA ASN A 424 -18.61 -24.52 -1.47
C ASN A 424 -17.90 -25.03 -2.75
N GLY A 425 -16.57 -25.19 -2.70
CA GLY A 425 -15.75 -25.63 -3.84
C GLY A 425 -15.19 -24.47 -4.68
N LYS A 426 -15.73 -23.26 -4.59
CA LYS A 426 -15.19 -22.08 -5.27
C LYS A 426 -13.95 -21.56 -4.55
N LYS A 427 -12.90 -21.30 -5.30
CA LYS A 427 -11.59 -20.98 -4.75
C LYS A 427 -10.73 -20.21 -5.75
N GLY A 428 -9.65 -19.63 -5.26
CA GLY A 428 -8.62 -19.03 -6.10
C GLY A 428 -7.39 -18.65 -5.28
N VAL A 429 -6.28 -18.48 -5.96
CA VAL A 429 -5.04 -17.91 -5.41
C VAL A 429 -4.59 -16.80 -6.36
N PHE A 430 -4.23 -15.65 -5.81
CA PHE A 430 -3.65 -14.57 -6.60
C PHE A 430 -2.33 -14.14 -5.98
N ASN A 431 -1.25 -14.29 -6.75
CA ASN A 431 0.10 -13.94 -6.34
C ASN A 431 0.62 -12.76 -7.15
N TRP A 432 0.78 -11.60 -6.52
CA TRP A 432 1.28 -10.38 -7.15
C TRP A 432 2.75 -10.47 -7.56
N GLY A 433 3.55 -11.29 -6.88
CA GLY A 433 4.93 -11.58 -7.26
C GLY A 433 5.06 -12.22 -8.64
N ASN A 434 4.06 -13.02 -9.04
CA ASN A 434 4.01 -13.69 -10.34
C ASN A 434 3.41 -12.80 -11.44
N SER A 435 2.88 -11.63 -11.13
CA SER A 435 2.36 -10.69 -12.13
C SER A 435 3.51 -10.09 -12.93
N PRO A 436 3.54 -10.24 -14.28
CA PRO A 436 4.64 -9.75 -15.11
C PRO A 436 4.78 -8.22 -15.08
N TYR A 437 3.69 -7.51 -14.76
CA TYR A 437 3.61 -6.05 -14.76
C TYR A 437 3.64 -5.42 -13.36
N ALA A 438 3.77 -6.24 -12.29
CA ALA A 438 3.93 -5.76 -10.93
C ALA A 438 5.18 -6.33 -10.25
N LYS A 439 5.45 -7.63 -10.41
CA LYS A 439 6.61 -8.36 -9.85
C LYS A 439 6.79 -8.10 -8.34
N GLY A 440 5.66 -8.01 -7.63
CA GLY A 440 5.58 -7.73 -6.20
C GLY A 440 4.24 -7.14 -5.81
N SER A 441 3.91 -7.19 -4.52
CA SER A 441 2.66 -6.63 -3.99
C SER A 441 2.74 -5.10 -3.88
N TYR A 442 3.67 -4.61 -3.10
CA TYR A 442 3.99 -3.19 -2.90
C TYR A 442 5.44 -3.06 -2.42
N ALA A 443 5.95 -1.84 -2.48
CA ALA A 443 7.30 -1.57 -2.07
C ALA A 443 7.47 -1.80 -0.57
N CYS A 444 8.60 -2.37 -0.18
CA CYS A 444 9.01 -2.57 1.21
C CYS A 444 10.51 -2.36 1.32
N MET A 445 10.96 -1.58 2.30
CA MET A 445 12.38 -1.37 2.50
C MET A 445 13.00 -2.49 3.35
N THR A 446 14.18 -2.94 2.95
CA THR A 446 15.01 -3.85 3.74
C THR A 446 16.01 -3.09 4.59
N ALA A 447 16.70 -3.77 5.49
CA ALA A 447 17.70 -3.18 6.37
C ALA A 447 18.75 -2.35 5.59
N GLY A 448 19.01 -1.13 6.05
CA GLY A 448 19.98 -0.19 5.46
C GLY A 448 19.49 0.58 4.22
N GLN A 449 18.32 0.29 3.67
CA GLN A 449 17.85 0.94 2.45
C GLN A 449 17.41 2.39 2.68
N MET A 450 16.88 2.72 3.85
CA MET A 450 16.44 4.08 4.12
C MET A 450 17.61 5.08 4.13
N THR A 451 18.72 4.74 4.78
CA THR A 451 19.93 5.56 4.74
C THR A 451 20.62 5.54 3.38
N SER A 452 20.54 4.42 2.66
CA SER A 452 21.17 4.26 1.35
C SER A 452 20.53 5.14 0.28
N PHE A 453 19.21 5.10 0.15
CA PHE A 453 18.48 5.80 -0.91
C PHE A 453 17.06 6.28 -0.54
N GLY A 454 16.72 6.32 0.74
CA GLY A 454 15.42 6.85 1.17
C GLY A 454 15.16 8.23 0.62
N GLY A 455 13.92 8.47 0.12
CA GLY A 455 13.50 9.72 -0.49
C GLY A 455 13.91 9.93 -1.95
N GLU A 456 14.60 8.96 -2.57
CA GLU A 456 14.95 9.05 -4.01
C GLU A 456 13.80 8.64 -4.93
N GLN A 457 12.80 7.90 -4.41
CA GLN A 457 11.74 7.30 -5.23
C GLN A 457 11.00 8.33 -6.09
N ALA A 458 10.52 9.40 -5.48
CA ALA A 458 9.74 10.45 -6.15
C ALA A 458 10.59 11.53 -6.84
N LYS A 459 11.92 11.57 -6.62
CA LYS A 459 12.76 12.63 -7.21
C LYS A 459 12.74 12.55 -8.73
N PRO A 460 12.45 13.66 -9.43
CA PRO A 460 12.46 13.69 -10.88
C PRO A 460 13.88 13.58 -11.44
N VAL A 461 13.98 13.14 -12.70
CA VAL A 461 15.21 13.12 -13.49
C VAL A 461 14.94 13.86 -14.80
N GLY A 462 15.48 15.06 -14.95
CA GLY A 462 15.09 15.94 -16.06
C GLY A 462 13.57 16.14 -16.10
N ASN A 463 12.96 15.86 -17.24
CA ASN A 463 11.51 15.89 -17.42
C ASN A 463 10.82 14.52 -17.22
N ILE A 464 11.51 13.56 -16.61
CA ILE A 464 10.90 12.32 -16.14
C ILE A 464 10.47 12.52 -14.68
N LEU A 465 9.17 12.50 -14.44
CA LEU A 465 8.55 12.52 -13.13
C LEU A 465 8.21 11.09 -12.71
N PHE A 466 8.27 10.78 -11.41
CA PHE A 466 7.97 9.43 -10.90
C PHE A 466 6.75 9.50 -10.00
N ALA A 467 5.83 8.56 -10.18
CA ALA A 467 4.64 8.40 -9.35
C ALA A 467 4.33 6.91 -9.14
N GLY A 468 3.52 6.61 -8.15
CA GLY A 468 3.18 5.26 -7.70
C GLY A 468 3.22 5.19 -6.18
N GLU A 469 2.65 4.15 -5.57
CA GLU A 469 2.62 4.03 -4.11
C GLU A 469 4.02 4.10 -3.48
N HIS A 470 5.04 3.59 -4.18
CA HIS A 470 6.45 3.60 -3.75
C HIS A 470 7.07 5.01 -3.72
N CYS A 471 6.42 5.99 -4.34
CA CYS A 471 6.82 7.40 -4.32
C CYS A 471 6.16 8.20 -3.20
N SER A 472 5.10 7.69 -2.57
CA SER A 472 4.43 8.37 -1.46
C SER A 472 5.28 8.30 -0.19
N LYS A 473 5.28 9.40 0.57
CA LYS A 473 5.95 9.46 1.88
C LYS A 473 5.05 8.97 3.01
N THR A 474 3.74 9.19 2.88
CA THR A 474 2.75 8.94 3.92
C THR A 474 1.97 7.65 3.67
N PHE A 475 1.61 7.40 2.41
CA PHE A 475 0.74 6.29 2.02
C PHE A 475 1.48 5.25 1.16
N TYR A 476 2.68 4.93 1.59
CA TYR A 476 3.53 3.91 0.99
C TYR A 476 2.85 2.54 1.04
N GLY A 477 2.72 1.86 -0.09
CA GLY A 477 2.01 0.58 -0.21
C GLY A 477 0.48 0.68 -0.41
N TYR A 478 -0.12 1.87 -0.31
CA TYR A 478 -1.58 2.05 -0.45
C TYR A 478 -2.02 2.52 -1.82
N MET A 479 -3.29 2.25 -2.15
CA MET A 479 -3.97 2.83 -3.32
C MET A 479 -3.92 4.35 -3.27
N ASN A 480 -4.12 4.93 -2.08
CA ASN A 480 -4.04 6.38 -1.87
C ASN A 480 -2.68 6.96 -2.24
N GLY A 481 -1.58 6.27 -1.90
CA GLY A 481 -0.23 6.71 -2.28
C GLY A 481 -0.02 6.76 -3.80
N GLY A 482 -0.65 5.83 -4.52
CA GLY A 482 -0.68 5.88 -5.98
C GLY A 482 -1.45 7.09 -6.51
N ALA A 483 -2.67 7.35 -6.00
CA ALA A 483 -3.49 8.49 -6.38
C ALA A 483 -2.81 9.83 -6.02
N GLU A 484 -2.32 9.97 -4.79
CA GLU A 484 -1.60 11.14 -4.29
C GLU A 484 -0.42 11.50 -5.19
N THR A 485 0.47 10.54 -5.43
CA THR A 485 1.68 10.80 -6.22
C THR A 485 1.39 11.02 -7.69
N GLY A 486 0.33 10.41 -8.23
CA GLY A 486 -0.17 10.71 -9.56
C GLY A 486 -0.61 12.17 -9.70
N ARG A 487 -1.42 12.67 -8.75
CA ARG A 487 -1.81 14.09 -8.67
C ARG A 487 -0.60 14.98 -8.52
N MET A 488 0.32 14.69 -7.59
CA MET A 488 1.54 15.49 -7.37
C MET A 488 2.42 15.57 -8.62
N ALA A 489 2.57 14.48 -9.37
CA ALA A 489 3.33 14.48 -10.62
C ALA A 489 2.65 15.36 -11.70
N ALA A 490 1.32 15.34 -11.78
CA ALA A 490 0.58 16.22 -12.68
C ALA A 490 0.76 17.69 -12.28
N GLU A 491 0.61 18.03 -11.01
CA GLU A 491 0.80 19.40 -10.48
C GLU A 491 2.22 19.91 -10.74
N GLU A 492 3.24 19.08 -10.53
CA GLU A 492 4.64 19.44 -10.80
C GLU A 492 4.87 19.68 -12.30
N LEU A 493 4.30 18.83 -13.18
CA LEU A 493 4.38 19.04 -14.62
C LEU A 493 3.71 20.36 -15.04
N ILE A 494 2.51 20.63 -14.53
CA ILE A 494 1.79 21.87 -14.80
C ILE A 494 2.63 23.09 -14.38
N ARG A 495 3.23 23.05 -13.19
CA ARG A 495 4.11 24.10 -12.68
C ARG A 495 5.33 24.33 -13.59
N ARG A 496 5.93 23.27 -14.14
CA ARG A 496 7.09 23.39 -15.06
C ARG A 496 6.73 23.98 -16.39
N VAL A 497 5.51 23.76 -16.86
CA VAL A 497 5.06 24.19 -18.19
C VAL A 497 4.43 25.58 -18.17
N VAL A 498 3.71 25.92 -17.10
CA VAL A 498 2.94 27.15 -17.03
C VAL A 498 3.68 28.25 -16.26
N GLY A 499 4.71 27.87 -15.47
CA GLY A 499 5.54 28.77 -14.64
C GLY A 499 4.96 28.90 -13.27
#